data_4f2ff3e3d1a5f3596ebbf3f57b9a46e9
#
_entry.id   4f2ff3e3d1a5f3596ebbf3f57b9a46e9
#
_cell.length_a   1.000
_cell.length_b   1.000
_cell.length_c   1.000
_cell.angle_alpha   90.00
_cell.angle_beta   90.00
_cell.angle_gamma   90.00
#
_symmetry.space_group_name_H-M   'P 1'
#
loop_
_entity.id
_entity.type
_entity.pdbx_description
1 polymer ?
#
loop_
_entity_poly.entity_id
_entity_poly.type
_entity_poly.pdbx_seq_one_letter_code
_entity_poly.pdbx_strand_id
1 'polypeptide(L)'
;MSFNEQNSVENFIIHHLTGVNLNAIHGGVVWESAPGYGAEPRWKYIEPDLLVRDISDVMLENELKATLSRLNPSIASNPERADEVINKLRAILITVNNVGLVRANEEFSRWLRNEVTLPYGKNNQHVAVRLIDFVTISNNSFILTNQFKIRARETKIPDIVMFVNGIPLVIGEAKTPVR
;
A
#
# COMPACT_ATOMS: atom_id res chain seq x y z
N MET A 1 -3.87 12.31 30.80
CA MET A 1 -3.38 11.29 29.85
C MET A 1 -1.94 11.61 29.51
N SER A 2 -1.07 10.64 29.52
CA SER A 2 0.32 10.81 29.07
C SER A 2 0.29 10.98 27.55
N PHE A 3 0.92 12.04 27.04
CA PHE A 3 1.19 12.20 25.61
C PHE A 3 2.19 11.12 25.20
N ASN A 4 1.83 10.29 24.21
CA ASN A 4 2.75 9.36 23.57
C ASN A 4 2.59 9.46 22.05
N GLU A 5 3.56 8.94 21.30
CA GLU A 5 3.60 9.02 19.85
C GLU A 5 2.34 8.39 19.20
N GLN A 6 1.99 7.20 19.65
CA GLN A 6 0.84 6.45 19.14
C GLN A 6 -0.49 7.19 19.33
N ASN A 7 -0.76 7.68 20.55
CA ASN A 7 -2.05 8.29 20.85
C ASN A 7 -2.22 9.70 20.27
N SER A 8 -1.12 10.38 19.96
CA SER A 8 -1.16 11.80 19.57
C SER A 8 -0.83 12.02 18.10
N VAL A 9 0.23 11.41 17.58
CA VAL A 9 0.70 11.66 16.21
C VAL A 9 0.09 10.66 15.23
N GLU A 10 0.21 9.35 15.49
CA GLU A 10 -0.32 8.33 14.59
C GLU A 10 -1.83 8.44 14.44
N ASN A 11 -2.57 8.49 15.57
CA ASN A 11 -4.02 8.58 15.55
C ASN A 11 -4.52 9.88 14.91
N PHE A 12 -3.77 10.99 15.06
CA PHE A 12 -4.09 12.24 14.37
C PHE A 12 -3.95 12.10 12.85
N ILE A 13 -2.86 11.49 12.37
CA ILE A 13 -2.64 11.27 10.94
C ILE A 13 -3.73 10.35 10.37
N ILE A 14 -4.04 9.26 11.07
CA ILE A 14 -5.09 8.32 10.65
C ILE A 14 -6.43 9.06 10.56
N HIS A 15 -6.80 9.80 11.60
CA HIS A 15 -8.05 10.57 11.61
C HIS A 15 -8.11 11.59 10.46
N HIS A 16 -7.04 12.34 10.26
CA HIS A 16 -6.98 13.38 9.22
C HIS A 16 -7.12 12.83 7.80
N LEU A 17 -6.50 11.67 7.53
CA LEU A 17 -6.48 11.07 6.19
C LEU A 17 -7.70 10.19 5.89
N THR A 18 -8.28 9.56 6.93
CA THR A 18 -9.31 8.54 6.75
C THR A 18 -10.67 8.87 7.37
N GLY A 19 -10.71 9.87 8.27
CA GLY A 19 -11.88 10.19 9.08
C GLY A 19 -12.10 9.24 10.27
N VAL A 20 -11.30 8.19 10.44
CA VAL A 20 -11.44 7.22 11.54
C VAL A 20 -10.80 7.77 12.81
N ASN A 21 -11.59 7.85 13.88
CA ASN A 21 -11.11 8.33 15.18
C ASN A 21 -10.81 7.16 16.13
N LEU A 22 -9.55 6.69 16.12
CA LEU A 22 -9.12 5.58 16.99
C LEU A 22 -9.15 5.97 18.48
N ASN A 23 -8.98 7.24 18.81
CA ASN A 23 -9.07 7.70 20.19
C ASN A 23 -10.50 7.58 20.75
N ALA A 24 -11.52 7.78 19.93
CA ALA A 24 -12.92 7.58 20.33
C ALA A 24 -13.24 6.09 20.52
N ILE A 25 -12.72 5.22 19.65
CA ILE A 25 -12.92 3.77 19.72
C ILE A 25 -12.29 3.20 20.99
N HIS A 26 -11.12 3.70 21.39
CA HIS A 26 -10.40 3.21 22.57
C HIS A 26 -10.59 4.05 23.84
N GLY A 27 -11.63 4.92 23.87
CA GLY A 27 -11.95 5.76 25.04
C GLY A 27 -10.98 6.93 25.26
N GLY A 28 -10.27 7.35 24.24
CA GLY A 28 -9.34 8.48 24.27
C GLY A 28 -10.00 9.83 23.96
N VAL A 29 -9.20 10.86 23.67
CA VAL A 29 -9.67 12.19 23.29
C VAL A 29 -10.42 12.13 21.97
N VAL A 30 -11.64 12.62 21.96
CA VAL A 30 -12.43 12.77 20.73
C VAL A 30 -11.93 14.01 20.00
N TRP A 31 -11.33 13.82 18.82
CA TRP A 31 -11.00 14.91 17.92
C TRP A 31 -12.31 15.42 17.29
N GLU A 32 -12.48 16.73 17.18
CA GLU A 32 -13.54 17.29 16.35
C GLU A 32 -13.40 16.73 14.92
N SER A 33 -14.52 16.59 14.23
CA SER A 33 -14.52 16.09 12.85
C SER A 33 -13.47 16.81 12.03
N ALA A 34 -12.62 16.07 11.32
CA ALA A 34 -11.60 16.66 10.48
C ALA A 34 -12.27 17.70 9.58
N PRO A 35 -11.72 18.94 9.48
CA PRO A 35 -12.29 19.94 8.60
C PRO A 35 -12.35 19.34 7.20
N GLY A 36 -13.57 19.22 6.64
CA GLY A 36 -13.81 18.63 5.36
C GLY A 36 -13.06 19.42 4.26
N TYR A 37 -11.90 18.97 3.90
CA TYR A 37 -11.37 19.27 2.59
C TYR A 37 -12.24 18.50 1.59
N GLY A 38 -13.19 19.17 1.01
CA GLY A 38 -14.27 18.71 0.15
C GLY A 38 -14.00 17.38 -0.56
N ALA A 39 -14.96 16.50 -0.53
CA ALA A 39 -14.98 15.13 -0.99
C ALA A 39 -14.48 14.08 0.02
N GLU A 40 -15.13 12.95 0.03
CA GLU A 40 -14.92 11.83 0.93
C GLU A 40 -13.46 11.46 1.11
N PRO A 41 -13.04 11.01 2.33
CA PRO A 41 -11.68 10.56 2.56
C PRO A 41 -11.33 9.45 1.57
N ARG A 42 -10.30 9.67 0.76
CA ARG A 42 -9.85 8.70 -0.25
C ARG A 42 -9.16 7.49 0.37
N TRP A 43 -8.63 7.65 1.59
CA TRP A 43 -7.90 6.61 2.31
C TRP A 43 -8.86 5.81 3.19
N LYS A 44 -8.75 4.48 3.12
CA LYS A 44 -9.45 3.55 3.99
C LYS A 44 -8.49 3.08 5.07
N TYR A 45 -8.83 3.29 6.33
CA TYR A 45 -8.09 2.69 7.43
C TYR A 45 -8.45 1.21 7.57
N ILE A 46 -7.44 0.36 7.71
CA ILE A 46 -7.59 -1.06 8.06
C ILE A 46 -6.65 -1.34 9.23
N GLU A 47 -7.20 -1.88 10.30
CA GLU A 47 -6.42 -2.31 11.46
C GLU A 47 -5.38 -3.36 11.03
N PRO A 48 -4.14 -3.34 11.59
CA PRO A 48 -3.07 -4.23 11.17
C PRO A 48 -3.42 -5.71 11.27
N ASP A 49 -4.19 -6.11 12.28
CA ASP A 49 -4.62 -7.50 12.50
C ASP A 49 -5.73 -7.96 11.54
N LEU A 50 -6.40 -7.03 10.86
CA LEU A 50 -7.41 -7.34 9.84
C LEU A 50 -6.81 -7.43 8.42
N LEU A 51 -5.53 -7.14 8.24
CA LEU A 51 -4.85 -7.29 6.96
C LEU A 51 -4.59 -8.77 6.67
N VAL A 52 -5.21 -9.29 5.62
CA VAL A 52 -5.06 -10.69 5.19
C VAL A 52 -3.74 -10.84 4.42
N ARG A 53 -2.66 -11.18 5.13
CA ARG A 53 -1.31 -11.39 4.58
C ARG A 53 -0.46 -12.24 5.51
N ASP A 54 0.62 -12.83 5.00
CA ASP A 54 1.72 -13.29 5.86
C ASP A 54 2.55 -12.09 6.33
N ILE A 55 3.15 -12.17 7.52
CA ILE A 55 3.98 -11.09 8.05
C ILE A 55 5.31 -10.90 7.31
N SER A 56 5.68 -11.82 6.43
CA SER A 56 6.80 -11.68 5.49
C SER A 56 6.43 -10.91 4.22
N ASP A 57 5.13 -10.78 3.94
CA ASP A 57 4.65 -10.08 2.75
C ASP A 57 4.60 -8.57 3.00
N VAL A 58 5.29 -7.83 2.15
CA VAL A 58 5.28 -6.36 2.20
C VAL A 58 4.14 -5.77 1.36
N MET A 59 3.58 -6.53 0.42
CA MET A 59 2.45 -6.13 -0.42
C MET A 59 1.15 -6.75 0.11
N LEU A 60 0.04 -6.05 -0.06
CA LEU A 60 -1.31 -6.59 0.16
C LEU A 60 -1.78 -7.28 -1.13
N GLU A 61 -1.42 -8.55 -1.28
CA GLU A 61 -1.54 -9.27 -2.55
C GLU A 61 -2.97 -9.45 -3.02
N ASN A 62 -3.92 -9.69 -2.11
CA ASN A 62 -5.33 -9.78 -2.47
C ASN A 62 -5.84 -8.47 -3.08
N GLU A 63 -5.42 -7.34 -2.52
CA GLU A 63 -5.76 -6.01 -3.04
C GLU A 63 -5.08 -5.75 -4.39
N LEU A 64 -3.81 -6.10 -4.50
CA LEU A 64 -3.05 -5.97 -5.74
C LEU A 64 -3.67 -6.85 -6.85
N LYS A 65 -4.04 -8.09 -6.56
CA LYS A 65 -4.69 -9.01 -7.49
C LYS A 65 -6.04 -8.46 -7.99
N ALA A 66 -6.86 -7.94 -7.08
CA ALA A 66 -8.13 -7.30 -7.42
C ALA A 66 -7.92 -6.08 -8.33
N THR A 67 -6.92 -5.26 -8.02
CA THR A 67 -6.59 -4.08 -8.81
C THR A 67 -6.03 -4.44 -10.18
N LEU A 68 -5.13 -5.40 -10.27
CA LEU A 68 -4.60 -5.88 -11.55
C LEU A 68 -5.72 -6.31 -12.48
N SER A 69 -6.72 -7.05 -11.97
CA SER A 69 -7.89 -7.46 -12.75
C SER A 69 -8.77 -6.27 -13.15
N ARG A 70 -8.94 -5.27 -12.26
CA ARG A 70 -9.74 -4.07 -12.53
C ARG A 70 -9.11 -3.16 -13.58
N LEU A 71 -7.80 -2.94 -13.51
CA LEU A 71 -7.09 -1.99 -14.37
C LEU A 71 -6.66 -2.61 -15.72
N ASN A 72 -6.64 -3.93 -15.85
CA ASN A 72 -6.10 -4.62 -17.03
C ASN A 72 -7.10 -5.65 -17.58
N PRO A 73 -7.85 -5.32 -18.65
CA PRO A 73 -8.82 -6.26 -19.26
C PRO A 73 -8.19 -7.59 -19.67
N SER A 74 -6.93 -7.61 -20.10
CA SER A 74 -6.19 -8.82 -20.43
C SER A 74 -5.90 -9.72 -19.24
N ILE A 75 -5.82 -9.18 -18.03
CA ILE A 75 -5.67 -9.92 -16.77
C ILE A 75 -7.05 -10.35 -16.27
N ALA A 76 -8.06 -9.49 -16.38
CA ALA A 76 -9.43 -9.84 -16.03
C ALA A 76 -9.95 -11.07 -16.80
N SER A 77 -9.55 -11.22 -18.07
CA SER A 77 -9.92 -12.39 -18.91
C SER A 77 -9.16 -13.67 -18.56
N ASN A 78 -8.03 -13.58 -17.86
CA ASN A 78 -7.23 -14.70 -17.37
C ASN A 78 -6.61 -14.36 -16.02
N PRO A 79 -7.27 -14.69 -14.89
CA PRO A 79 -6.84 -14.32 -13.55
C PRO A 79 -5.44 -14.83 -13.14
N GLU A 80 -4.95 -15.93 -13.72
CA GLU A 80 -3.61 -16.48 -13.44
C GLU A 80 -2.50 -15.47 -13.80
N ARG A 81 -2.77 -14.56 -14.73
CA ARG A 81 -1.84 -13.49 -15.12
C ARG A 81 -1.60 -12.50 -13.98
N ALA A 82 -2.54 -12.32 -13.06
CA ALA A 82 -2.33 -11.50 -11.87
C ALA A 82 -1.27 -12.14 -10.96
N ASP A 83 -1.33 -13.47 -10.77
CA ASP A 83 -0.33 -14.19 -9.97
C ASP A 83 1.05 -14.14 -10.63
N GLU A 84 1.11 -14.22 -11.97
CA GLU A 84 2.37 -14.04 -12.71
C GLU A 84 2.98 -12.65 -12.46
N VAL A 85 2.18 -11.58 -12.54
CA VAL A 85 2.65 -10.21 -12.27
C VAL A 85 3.14 -10.09 -10.84
N ILE A 86 2.38 -10.57 -9.84
CA ILE A 86 2.76 -10.54 -8.43
C ILE A 86 4.10 -11.28 -8.21
N ASN A 87 4.27 -12.45 -8.81
CA ASN A 87 5.51 -13.21 -8.72
C ASN A 87 6.71 -12.47 -9.34
N LYS A 88 6.50 -11.74 -10.45
CA LYS A 88 7.55 -10.88 -11.04
C LYS A 88 7.93 -9.74 -10.09
N LEU A 89 6.96 -9.08 -9.46
CA LEU A 89 7.23 -8.03 -8.47
C LEU A 89 7.96 -8.59 -7.24
N ARG A 90 7.55 -9.75 -6.72
CA ARG A 90 8.25 -10.44 -5.63
C ARG A 90 9.71 -10.78 -6.01
N ALA A 91 9.93 -11.25 -7.24
CA ALA A 91 11.27 -11.57 -7.70
C ALA A 91 12.19 -10.35 -7.66
N ILE A 92 11.71 -9.16 -8.03
CA ILE A 92 12.49 -7.91 -7.92
C ILE A 92 12.89 -7.65 -6.47
N LEU A 93 11.98 -7.81 -5.52
CA LEU A 93 12.26 -7.60 -4.10
C LEU A 93 13.30 -8.59 -3.55
N ILE A 94 13.25 -9.85 -4.00
CA ILE A 94 14.19 -10.89 -3.58
C ILE A 94 15.58 -10.65 -4.17
N THR A 95 15.65 -10.13 -5.40
CA THR A 95 16.94 -9.93 -6.10
C THR A 95 17.77 -8.76 -5.55
N VAL A 96 17.22 -7.93 -4.66
CA VAL A 96 17.93 -6.79 -4.05
C VAL A 96 19.32 -7.19 -3.50
N ASN A 97 19.42 -8.35 -2.86
CA ASN A 97 20.68 -8.85 -2.30
C ASN A 97 21.73 -9.18 -3.37
N ASN A 98 21.31 -9.49 -4.59
CA ASN A 98 22.20 -9.89 -5.69
C ASN A 98 22.55 -8.74 -6.62
N VAL A 99 21.54 -7.91 -6.98
CA VAL A 99 21.70 -6.84 -7.98
C VAL A 99 21.89 -5.45 -7.36
N GLY A 100 21.69 -5.34 -6.05
CA GLY A 100 21.74 -4.09 -5.31
C GLY A 100 20.41 -3.32 -5.33
N LEU A 101 20.25 -2.46 -4.32
CA LEU A 101 19.00 -1.72 -4.08
C LEU A 101 18.64 -0.76 -5.22
N VAL A 102 19.63 -0.06 -5.79
CA VAL A 102 19.41 0.92 -6.85
C VAL A 102 18.80 0.28 -8.09
N ARG A 103 19.39 -0.82 -8.56
CA ARG A 103 18.91 -1.52 -9.75
C ARG A 103 17.54 -2.16 -9.55
N ALA A 104 17.30 -2.76 -8.39
CA ALA A 104 15.99 -3.31 -8.06
C ALA A 104 14.93 -2.20 -7.99
N ASN A 105 15.27 -1.03 -7.44
CA ASN A 105 14.38 0.12 -7.38
C ASN A 105 14.06 0.71 -8.76
N GLU A 106 15.06 0.77 -9.67
CA GLU A 106 14.81 1.18 -11.06
C GLU A 106 13.83 0.24 -11.76
N GLU A 107 14.02 -1.07 -11.61
CA GLU A 107 13.15 -2.07 -12.21
C GLU A 107 11.73 -1.97 -11.62
N PHE A 108 11.59 -1.88 -10.30
CA PHE A 108 10.28 -1.71 -9.65
C PHE A 108 9.60 -0.40 -10.08
N SER A 109 10.36 0.68 -10.22
CA SER A 109 9.86 1.98 -10.68
C SER A 109 9.29 1.93 -12.10
N ARG A 110 9.85 1.11 -12.99
CA ARG A 110 9.29 0.90 -14.34
C ARG A 110 7.89 0.26 -14.27
N TRP A 111 7.69 -0.68 -13.35
CA TRP A 111 6.37 -1.25 -13.10
C TRP A 111 5.39 -0.19 -12.59
N LEU A 112 5.80 0.61 -11.60
CA LEU A 112 4.95 1.68 -11.05
C LEU A 112 4.54 2.70 -12.12
N ARG A 113 5.42 3.02 -13.07
CA ARG A 113 5.12 3.94 -14.18
C ARG A 113 4.38 3.27 -15.35
N ASN A 114 3.95 2.00 -15.21
CA ASN A 114 3.25 1.24 -16.25
C ASN A 114 4.07 1.08 -17.55
N GLU A 115 5.40 1.06 -17.45
CA GLU A 115 6.34 0.93 -18.60
C GLU A 115 6.60 -0.54 -18.97
N VAL A 116 6.20 -1.48 -18.14
CA VAL A 116 6.42 -2.91 -18.40
C VAL A 116 5.28 -3.45 -19.25
N THR A 117 5.64 -4.17 -20.31
CA THR A 117 4.70 -4.84 -21.20
C THR A 117 4.85 -6.35 -21.10
N LEU A 118 3.71 -7.06 -21.18
CA LEU A 118 3.66 -8.53 -21.20
C LEU A 118 2.82 -9.03 -22.39
N PRO A 119 3.07 -10.26 -22.88
CA PRO A 119 2.41 -10.81 -24.07
C PRO A 119 0.97 -11.27 -23.77
N TYR A 120 0.17 -10.36 -23.19
CA TYR A 120 -1.20 -10.63 -22.75
C TYR A 120 -2.26 -10.20 -23.76
N GLY A 121 -1.88 -9.54 -24.84
CA GLY A 121 -2.78 -9.14 -25.90
C GLY A 121 -3.13 -10.28 -26.85
N LYS A 122 -4.00 -9.98 -27.84
CA LYS A 122 -4.38 -10.92 -28.89
C LYS A 122 -3.13 -11.35 -29.68
N ASN A 123 -3.02 -12.66 -29.97
CA ASN A 123 -1.86 -13.25 -30.67
C ASN A 123 -0.51 -12.93 -29.97
N ASN A 124 -0.49 -12.93 -28.64
CA ASN A 124 0.69 -12.63 -27.83
C ASN A 124 1.22 -11.20 -28.03
N GLN A 125 0.41 -10.27 -28.48
CA GLN A 125 0.79 -8.87 -28.54
C GLN A 125 1.18 -8.38 -27.15
N HIS A 126 2.28 -7.65 -27.05
CA HIS A 126 2.72 -7.02 -25.81
C HIS A 126 1.80 -5.86 -25.46
N VAL A 127 1.26 -5.87 -24.26
CA VAL A 127 0.41 -4.80 -23.68
C VAL A 127 0.99 -4.33 -22.37
N ALA A 128 0.88 -3.03 -22.09
CA ALA A 128 1.32 -2.47 -20.83
C ALA A 128 0.49 -3.04 -19.67
N VAL A 129 1.16 -3.38 -18.58
CA VAL A 129 0.51 -3.77 -17.32
C VAL A 129 0.41 -2.55 -16.42
N ARG A 130 -0.82 -2.22 -16.04
CA ARG A 130 -1.10 -1.07 -15.17
C ARG A 130 -1.18 -1.51 -13.72
N LEU A 131 -0.27 -0.98 -12.89
CA LEU A 131 -0.33 -1.10 -11.44
C LEU A 131 -1.07 0.07 -10.80
N ILE A 132 -1.00 1.26 -11.42
CA ILE A 132 -1.61 2.49 -10.94
C ILE A 132 -2.32 3.18 -12.11
N ASP A 133 -3.56 3.65 -11.89
CA ASP A 133 -4.26 4.50 -12.83
C ASP A 133 -3.96 5.97 -12.49
N PHE A 134 -3.11 6.60 -13.29
CA PHE A 134 -2.75 8.02 -13.12
C PHE A 134 -3.75 8.98 -13.75
N VAL A 135 -4.67 8.48 -14.56
CA VAL A 135 -5.68 9.30 -15.25
C VAL A 135 -6.95 9.39 -14.41
N THR A 136 -7.49 8.23 -14.04
CA THR A 136 -8.70 8.15 -13.22
C THR A 136 -8.31 7.67 -11.82
N ILE A 137 -7.95 8.63 -10.96
CA ILE A 137 -7.41 8.34 -9.61
C ILE A 137 -8.37 7.49 -8.78
N SER A 138 -9.68 7.67 -8.94
CA SER A 138 -10.71 6.87 -8.24
C SER A 138 -10.71 5.39 -8.61
N ASN A 139 -10.03 4.98 -9.67
CA ASN A 139 -9.84 3.57 -10.01
C ASN A 139 -8.80 2.88 -9.13
N ASN A 140 -8.05 3.63 -8.33
CA ASN A 140 -7.08 3.06 -7.41
C ASN A 140 -7.72 2.84 -6.04
N SER A 141 -7.19 1.87 -5.28
CA SER A 141 -7.47 1.73 -3.87
C SER A 141 -6.39 2.39 -3.03
N PHE A 142 -6.80 2.97 -1.92
CA PHE A 142 -5.95 3.69 -0.99
C PHE A 142 -6.19 3.13 0.41
N ILE A 143 -5.20 2.42 0.96
CA ILE A 143 -5.28 1.79 2.28
C ILE A 143 -4.20 2.37 3.17
N LEU A 144 -4.57 2.77 4.38
CA LEU A 144 -3.69 3.19 5.44
C LEU A 144 -3.80 2.21 6.60
N THR A 145 -2.68 1.80 7.15
CA THR A 145 -2.60 1.03 8.38
C THR A 145 -1.51 1.57 9.28
N ASN A 146 -1.59 1.28 10.56
CA ASN A 146 -0.53 1.59 11.51
C ASN A 146 0.12 0.30 12.04
N GLN A 147 1.26 0.45 12.74
CA GLN A 147 1.95 -0.65 13.43
C GLN A 147 2.12 -1.91 12.52
N PHE A 148 2.49 -1.67 11.27
CA PHE A 148 2.58 -2.70 10.23
C PHE A 148 3.77 -3.63 10.44
N LYS A 149 3.54 -4.79 11.02
CA LYS A 149 4.59 -5.75 11.36
C LYS A 149 5.13 -6.47 10.13
N ILE A 150 6.44 -6.37 9.89
CA ILE A 150 7.15 -7.06 8.80
C ILE A 150 8.23 -7.95 9.39
N ARG A 151 8.27 -9.21 8.97
CA ARG A 151 9.34 -10.16 9.30
C ARG A 151 10.33 -10.24 8.14
N ALA A 152 11.54 -9.71 8.37
CA ALA A 152 12.70 -9.91 7.50
C ALA A 152 13.78 -10.67 8.32
N ARG A 153 15.03 -10.25 8.28
CA ARG A 153 16.06 -10.74 9.22
C ARG A 153 15.71 -10.38 10.66
N GLU A 154 15.17 -9.19 10.84
CA GLU A 154 14.61 -8.69 12.08
C GLU A 154 13.16 -8.27 11.85
N THR A 155 12.35 -8.32 12.89
CA THR A 155 11.00 -7.77 12.81
C THR A 155 11.07 -6.25 12.84
N LYS A 156 10.42 -5.59 11.86
CA LYS A 156 10.23 -4.15 11.81
C LYS A 156 8.75 -3.84 11.93
N ILE A 157 8.44 -2.74 12.57
CA ILE A 157 7.06 -2.29 12.82
C ILE A 157 6.98 -0.79 12.51
N PRO A 158 6.85 -0.40 11.24
CA PRO A 158 6.59 0.99 10.88
C PRO A 158 5.30 1.50 11.54
N ASP A 159 5.33 2.74 12.01
CA ASP A 159 4.18 3.36 12.68
C ASP A 159 2.99 3.55 11.73
N ILE A 160 3.25 3.99 10.51
CA ILE A 160 2.24 4.17 9.47
C ILE A 160 2.74 3.62 8.14
N VAL A 161 1.88 2.88 7.44
CA VAL A 161 2.12 2.46 6.06
C VAL A 161 0.91 2.80 5.21
N MET A 162 1.16 3.40 4.06
CA MET A 162 0.13 3.79 3.11
C MET A 162 0.31 2.99 1.81
N PHE A 163 -0.73 2.30 1.41
CA PHE A 163 -0.75 1.42 0.24
C PHE A 163 -1.60 2.04 -0.87
N VAL A 164 -1.06 2.03 -2.08
CA VAL A 164 -1.85 2.26 -3.29
C VAL A 164 -1.94 0.94 -4.04
N ASN A 165 -3.15 0.46 -4.26
CA ASN A 165 -3.41 -0.80 -4.96
C ASN A 165 -2.69 -2.02 -4.33
N GLY A 166 -2.52 -2.02 -3.01
CA GLY A 166 -1.81 -3.07 -2.28
C GLY A 166 -0.29 -2.95 -2.29
N ILE A 167 0.28 -1.93 -2.93
CA ILE A 167 1.73 -1.65 -2.96
C ILE A 167 2.05 -0.59 -1.91
N PRO A 168 2.99 -0.83 -0.95
CA PRO A 168 3.37 0.16 0.05
C PRO A 168 4.19 1.26 -0.62
N LEU A 169 3.68 2.48 -0.66
CA LEU A 169 4.35 3.63 -1.28
C LEU A 169 4.86 4.65 -0.28
N VAL A 170 4.27 4.70 0.92
CA VAL A 170 4.69 5.63 1.98
C VAL A 170 4.85 4.87 3.28
N ILE A 171 5.97 5.14 3.96
CA ILE A 171 6.23 4.68 5.32
C ILE A 171 6.42 5.92 6.18
N GLY A 172 5.64 6.01 7.25
CA GLY A 172 5.73 7.06 8.26
C GLY A 172 6.30 6.51 9.56
N GLU A 173 7.18 7.28 10.17
CA GLU A 173 7.75 7.02 11.49
C GLU A 173 7.49 8.24 12.37
N ALA A 174 6.70 8.07 13.42
CA ALA A 174 6.41 9.13 14.35
C ALA A 174 7.57 9.30 15.36
N LYS A 175 7.90 10.53 15.72
CA LYS A 175 8.90 10.83 16.75
C LYS A 175 8.35 11.83 17.74
N THR A 176 8.51 11.57 19.03
CA THR A 176 8.27 12.58 20.07
C THR A 176 9.30 13.69 19.96
N PRO A 177 8.89 14.95 20.06
CA PRO A 177 9.85 16.04 20.17
C PRO A 177 10.76 15.80 21.38
N VAL A 178 12.06 15.71 21.13
CA VAL A 178 13.05 15.63 22.22
C VAL A 178 13.05 16.99 22.88
N ARG A 179 12.80 17.03 24.20
CA ARG A 179 12.93 18.21 25.02
C ARG A 179 14.38 18.47 25.39
#